data_7a4b621ffd4f470b9cc08d656a678ef0
#
_entry.id   7a4b621ffd4f470b9cc08d656a678ef0
#
_cell.length_a   1.000
_cell.length_b   1.000
_cell.length_c   1.000
_cell.angle_alpha   90.00
_cell.angle_beta   90.00
_cell.angle_gamma   90.00
#
_symmetry.space_group_name_H-M   'P 1'
#
loop_
_entity.id
_entity.type
_entity.pdbx_description
1 polymer ?
#
loop_
_entity_poly.entity_id
_entity_poly.type
_entity_poly.pdbx_seq_one_letter_code
_entity_poly.pdbx_strand_id
1 'polypeptide(L)'
;LWPTLSFATLSADMVVVKKSSYSLTLMKDGKPVKRYWVALGPAPKGHKLQEGDQRTPEGRYTLDYKKSNSGFYKAIHINYPNLDDIKRANELGVRPGGMIMIHGQLNRMGDRRVQPSNWTNGCIAVLNHEMDEIWNAIEPGTPIVIEP
;
A
#
# COMPACT_ATOMS: atom_id res chain seq x y z
N LEU A 1 38.58 -5.93 20.98
CA LEU A 1 37.14 -5.79 20.87
C LEU A 1 36.76 -5.48 19.43
N TRP A 2 35.99 -6.36 18.82
CA TRP A 2 35.43 -6.14 17.48
C TRP A 2 34.21 -5.26 17.58
N PRO A 3 34.08 -4.23 16.71
CA PRO A 3 32.84 -3.45 16.68
C PRO A 3 31.70 -4.34 16.24
N THR A 4 30.63 -4.37 17.02
CA THR A 4 29.37 -4.99 16.59
C THR A 4 28.77 -4.17 15.48
N LEU A 5 28.61 -4.77 14.29
CA LEU A 5 27.89 -4.14 13.20
C LEU A 5 26.40 -4.10 13.59
N SER A 6 25.92 -2.91 13.93
CA SER A 6 24.51 -2.65 14.12
C SER A 6 23.90 -2.31 12.76
N PHE A 7 23.03 -3.19 12.22
CA PHE A 7 22.22 -2.86 11.06
C PHE A 7 21.04 -2.01 11.54
N ALA A 8 21.00 -0.75 11.10
CA ALA A 8 19.86 0.10 11.37
C ALA A 8 18.62 -0.51 10.70
N THR A 9 17.58 -0.82 11.50
CA THR A 9 16.28 -1.23 10.98
C THR A 9 15.65 -0.05 10.25
N LEU A 10 15.05 -0.29 9.08
CA LEU A 10 14.27 0.73 8.38
C LEU A 10 13.12 1.20 9.26
N SER A 11 12.94 2.51 9.32
CA SER A 11 11.83 3.16 10.03
C SER A 11 11.26 4.24 9.13
N ALA A 12 9.95 4.36 9.10
CA ALA A 12 9.26 5.36 8.29
C ALA A 12 8.13 6.01 9.08
N ASP A 13 7.95 7.31 8.87
CA ASP A 13 6.86 8.07 9.47
C ASP A 13 5.82 8.53 8.44
N MET A 14 6.04 8.22 7.16
CA MET A 14 5.11 8.48 6.07
C MET A 14 5.41 7.54 4.91
N VAL A 15 4.36 7.21 4.16
CA VAL A 15 4.46 6.46 2.90
C VAL A 15 3.92 7.34 1.78
N VAL A 16 4.64 7.38 0.67
CA VAL A 16 4.20 8.07 -0.55
C VAL A 16 4.11 7.06 -1.68
N VAL A 17 2.92 6.91 -2.25
CA VAL A 17 2.70 6.11 -3.44
C VAL A 17 2.47 7.05 -4.61
N LYS A 18 3.23 6.85 -5.70
CA LYS A 18 3.03 7.57 -6.94
C LYS A 18 2.61 6.58 -8.00
N LYS A 19 1.34 6.64 -8.41
CA LYS A 19 0.75 5.64 -9.31
C LYS A 19 1.36 5.71 -10.71
N SER A 20 1.64 6.90 -11.21
CA SER A 20 2.23 7.09 -12.54
C SER A 20 3.62 6.48 -12.69
N SER A 21 4.37 6.36 -11.60
CA SER A 21 5.70 5.73 -11.59
C SER A 21 5.70 4.35 -10.96
N TYR A 22 4.54 3.82 -10.59
CA TYR A 22 4.41 2.51 -9.92
C TYR A 22 5.36 2.38 -8.74
N SER A 23 5.43 3.42 -7.90
CA SER A 23 6.37 3.44 -6.78
C SER A 23 5.70 3.64 -5.44
N LEU A 24 6.26 2.99 -4.42
CA LEU A 24 5.98 3.22 -3.01
C LEU A 24 7.27 3.62 -2.35
N THR A 25 7.29 4.76 -1.70
CA THR A 25 8.47 5.30 -1.03
C THR A 25 8.21 5.42 0.46
N LEU A 26 9.09 4.82 1.27
CA LEU A 26 9.13 5.04 2.71
C LEU A 26 9.85 6.35 2.98
N MET A 27 9.23 7.22 3.76
CA MET A 27 9.76 8.53 4.14
C MET A 27 10.05 8.57 5.64
N LYS A 28 11.11 9.26 6.02
CA LYS A 28 11.45 9.53 7.42
C LYS A 28 12.00 10.95 7.53
N ASP A 29 11.38 11.77 8.39
CA ASP A 29 11.78 13.18 8.61
C ASP A 29 11.87 13.97 7.30
N GLY A 30 10.92 13.75 6.39
CA GLY A 30 10.84 14.42 5.11
C GLY A 30 11.81 13.92 4.04
N LYS A 31 12.55 12.85 4.31
CA LYS A 31 13.52 12.27 3.36
C LYS A 31 13.14 10.86 2.96
N PRO A 32 13.37 10.47 1.69
CA PRO A 32 13.15 9.09 1.26
C PRO A 32 14.18 8.16 1.93
N VAL A 33 13.69 7.02 2.43
CA VAL A 33 14.49 5.98 3.05
C VAL A 33 14.67 4.80 2.11
N LYS A 34 13.59 4.37 1.48
CA LYS A 34 13.60 3.27 0.51
C LYS A 34 12.42 3.38 -0.43
N ARG A 35 12.62 2.94 -1.66
CA ARG A 35 11.61 2.97 -2.72
C ARG A 35 11.43 1.56 -3.27
N TYR A 36 10.16 1.20 -3.52
CA TYR A 36 9.75 -0.08 -4.09
C TYR A 36 8.94 0.12 -5.35
N TRP A 37 9.08 -0.80 -6.30
CA TRP A 37 8.14 -0.90 -7.41
C TRP A 37 6.89 -1.65 -6.95
N VAL A 38 5.72 -1.20 -7.38
CA VAL A 38 4.44 -1.80 -6.98
C VAL A 38 3.61 -2.24 -8.19
N ALA A 39 2.78 -3.26 -7.99
CA ALA A 39 1.69 -3.58 -8.90
C ALA A 39 0.39 -2.99 -8.35
N LEU A 40 -0.46 -2.54 -9.25
CA LEU A 40 -1.77 -1.96 -8.94
C LEU A 40 -2.88 -2.81 -9.57
N GLY A 41 -4.07 -2.26 -9.74
CA GLY A 41 -5.16 -2.88 -10.48
C GLY A 41 -5.10 -2.55 -11.98
N PRO A 42 -5.95 -3.19 -12.80
CA PRO A 42 -5.96 -2.96 -14.26
C PRO A 42 -6.41 -1.55 -14.67
N ALA A 43 -7.08 -0.82 -13.79
CA ALA A 43 -7.53 0.54 -14.03
C ALA A 43 -6.85 1.52 -13.04
N PRO A 44 -5.52 1.73 -13.11
CA PRO A 44 -4.81 2.48 -12.08
C PRO A 44 -5.03 3.99 -12.12
N LYS A 45 -5.47 4.53 -13.24
CA LYS A 45 -5.65 5.98 -13.41
C LYS A 45 -6.95 6.46 -12.78
N GLY A 46 -6.86 7.53 -12.00
CA GLY A 46 -7.99 8.15 -11.35
C GLY A 46 -8.24 7.63 -9.95
N HIS A 47 -8.97 8.42 -9.18
CA HIS A 47 -9.33 8.10 -7.81
C HIS A 47 -10.38 6.98 -7.76
N LYS A 48 -10.28 6.08 -6.78
CA LYS A 48 -11.30 5.07 -6.53
C LYS A 48 -12.62 5.73 -6.12
N LEU A 49 -13.70 5.36 -6.79
CA LEU A 49 -15.03 5.92 -6.56
C LEU A 49 -16.06 4.88 -6.09
N GLN A 50 -15.91 3.63 -6.50
CA GLN A 50 -16.90 2.59 -6.23
C GLN A 50 -16.26 1.21 -6.15
N GLU A 51 -16.94 0.32 -5.45
CA GLU A 51 -16.57 -1.09 -5.37
C GLU A 51 -16.48 -1.70 -6.77
N GLY A 52 -15.40 -2.44 -7.03
CA GLY A 52 -15.21 -3.14 -8.30
C GLY A 52 -14.65 -2.28 -9.44
N ASP A 53 -14.33 -1.01 -9.22
CA ASP A 53 -13.75 -0.16 -10.25
C ASP A 53 -12.27 -0.43 -10.51
N GLN A 54 -11.65 -1.29 -9.71
CA GLN A 54 -10.24 -1.71 -9.82
C GLN A 54 -9.25 -0.54 -9.72
N ARG A 55 -9.68 0.56 -9.13
CA ARG A 55 -8.86 1.74 -8.91
C ARG A 55 -8.30 1.78 -7.49
N THR A 56 -7.14 2.37 -7.35
CA THR A 56 -6.54 2.70 -6.07
C THR A 56 -6.93 4.14 -5.71
N PRO A 57 -7.34 4.40 -4.44
CA PRO A 57 -7.67 5.76 -4.01
C PRO A 57 -6.50 6.72 -4.22
N GLU A 58 -6.81 8.00 -4.40
CA GLU A 58 -5.85 9.10 -4.46
C GLU A 58 -6.13 10.07 -3.32
N GLY A 59 -5.08 10.62 -2.71
CA GLY A 59 -5.17 11.54 -1.61
C GLY A 59 -4.45 11.05 -0.35
N ARG A 60 -4.79 11.66 0.78
CA ARG A 60 -4.19 11.34 2.08
C ARG A 60 -5.08 10.40 2.88
N TYR A 61 -4.47 9.31 3.32
CA TYR A 61 -5.11 8.29 4.16
C TYR A 61 -4.21 7.92 5.33
N THR A 62 -4.66 6.97 6.14
CA THR A 62 -3.91 6.43 7.27
C THR A 62 -3.76 4.93 7.12
N LEU A 63 -2.57 4.42 7.40
CA LEU A 63 -2.30 3.00 7.53
C LEU A 63 -2.71 2.60 8.96
N ASP A 64 -3.91 2.04 9.12
CA ASP A 64 -4.56 1.95 10.43
C ASP A 64 -4.36 0.62 11.15
N TYR A 65 -4.23 -0.51 10.43
CA TYR A 65 -3.95 -1.79 11.08
C TYR A 65 -3.16 -2.73 10.19
N LYS A 66 -2.51 -3.69 10.82
CA LYS A 66 -1.74 -4.75 10.17
C LYS A 66 -2.48 -6.08 10.28
N LYS A 67 -2.38 -6.91 9.23
CA LYS A 67 -2.99 -8.24 9.17
C LYS A 67 -1.92 -9.26 8.79
N SER A 68 -1.56 -10.15 9.74
CA SER A 68 -0.50 -11.13 9.53
C SER A 68 -0.95 -12.38 8.76
N ASN A 69 -2.25 -12.69 8.77
CA ASN A 69 -2.81 -13.88 8.09
C ASN A 69 -3.58 -13.50 6.84
N SER A 70 -2.98 -12.70 5.99
CA SER A 70 -3.56 -12.30 4.70
C SER A 70 -3.47 -13.42 3.67
N GLY A 71 -4.44 -13.50 2.75
CA GLY A 71 -4.34 -14.31 1.54
C GLY A 71 -3.22 -13.88 0.61
N PHE A 72 -2.61 -12.72 0.89
CA PHE A 72 -1.53 -12.10 0.14
C PHE A 72 -0.31 -11.88 1.04
N TYR A 73 0.08 -12.90 1.79
CA TYR A 73 1.20 -12.94 2.71
C TYR A 73 0.94 -12.12 3.99
N LYS A 74 1.21 -10.83 3.96
CA LYS A 74 0.92 -9.86 5.01
C LYS A 74 0.27 -8.64 4.37
N ALA A 75 -0.55 -7.94 5.12
CA ALA A 75 -1.24 -6.76 4.62
C ALA A 75 -1.25 -5.63 5.65
N ILE A 76 -1.19 -4.39 5.17
CA ILE A 76 -1.39 -3.18 5.97
C ILE A 76 -2.57 -2.43 5.36
N HIS A 77 -3.60 -2.20 6.17
CA HIS A 77 -4.85 -1.59 5.72
C HIS A 77 -4.71 -0.08 5.54
N ILE A 78 -5.27 0.43 4.46
CA ILE A 78 -5.44 1.84 4.16
C ILE A 78 -6.88 2.20 4.50
N ASN A 79 -7.12 3.25 5.29
CA ASN A 79 -8.44 3.60 5.81
C ASN A 79 -9.38 4.26 4.79
N TYR A 80 -9.34 3.79 3.55
CA TYR A 80 -10.36 4.09 2.53
C TYR A 80 -11.60 3.21 2.79
N PRO A 81 -12.85 3.70 2.67
CA PRO A 81 -13.23 5.08 2.35
C PRO A 81 -13.18 6.01 3.57
N ASN A 82 -12.79 7.26 3.35
CA ASN A 82 -12.97 8.31 4.33
C ASN A 82 -14.37 8.95 4.20
N LEU A 83 -14.67 9.96 4.99
CA LEU A 83 -16.01 10.59 4.98
C LEU A 83 -16.34 11.21 3.62
N ASP A 84 -15.38 11.84 2.96
CA ASP A 84 -15.57 12.44 1.63
C ASP A 84 -15.84 11.36 0.58
N ASP A 85 -15.16 10.23 0.67
CA ASP A 85 -15.37 9.08 -0.23
C ASP A 85 -16.77 8.49 -0.06
N ILE A 86 -17.23 8.35 1.19
CA ILE A 86 -18.57 7.85 1.51
C ILE A 86 -19.64 8.80 0.98
N LYS A 87 -19.45 10.10 1.22
CA LYS A 87 -20.40 11.12 0.74
C LYS A 87 -20.52 11.10 -0.78
N ARG A 88 -19.39 11.04 -1.48
CA ARG A 88 -19.36 10.97 -2.94
C ARG A 88 -20.06 9.70 -3.47
N ALA A 89 -19.78 8.57 -2.85
CA ALA A 89 -20.43 7.30 -3.23
C ALA A 89 -21.94 7.36 -3.02
N ASN A 90 -22.40 7.94 -1.91
CA ASN A 90 -23.83 8.14 -1.65
C ASN A 90 -24.48 9.03 -2.72
N GLU A 91 -23.83 10.12 -3.11
CA GLU A 91 -24.31 11.01 -4.17
C GLU A 91 -24.39 10.32 -5.53
N LEU A 92 -23.47 9.39 -5.79
CA LEU A 92 -23.46 8.59 -7.02
C LEU A 92 -24.39 7.37 -6.95
N GLY A 93 -24.97 7.05 -5.80
CA GLY A 93 -25.81 5.89 -5.61
C GLY A 93 -25.07 4.55 -5.69
N VAL A 94 -23.79 4.53 -5.30
CA VAL A 94 -22.94 3.34 -5.37
C VAL A 94 -22.29 3.04 -4.02
N ARG A 95 -21.75 1.84 -3.85
CA ARG A 95 -20.91 1.47 -2.71
C ARG A 95 -19.49 1.92 -2.98
N PRO A 96 -18.80 2.56 -2.02
CA PRO A 96 -17.42 2.99 -2.23
C PRO A 96 -16.44 1.81 -2.34
N GLY A 97 -16.77 0.65 -1.76
CA GLY A 97 -15.85 -0.44 -1.57
C GLY A 97 -14.93 -0.23 -0.37
N GLY A 98 -13.91 -1.04 -0.26
CA GLY A 98 -12.98 -0.98 0.86
C GLY A 98 -11.91 -2.05 0.73
N MET A 99 -11.31 -2.43 1.85
CA MET A 99 -10.24 -3.45 1.91
C MET A 99 -9.07 -3.14 0.97
N ILE A 100 -8.74 -1.86 0.84
CA ILE A 100 -7.57 -1.40 0.11
C ILE A 100 -6.35 -1.54 1.03
N MET A 101 -5.37 -2.31 0.58
CA MET A 101 -4.22 -2.68 1.40
C MET A 101 -2.92 -2.58 0.61
N ILE A 102 -1.82 -2.40 1.35
CA ILE A 102 -0.48 -2.76 0.87
C ILE A 102 -0.29 -4.22 1.27
N HIS A 103 0.04 -5.09 0.33
CA HIS A 103 0.20 -6.52 0.61
C HIS A 103 1.28 -7.18 -0.27
N GLY A 104 1.64 -8.40 0.08
CA GLY A 104 2.56 -9.22 -0.69
C GLY A 104 1.87 -9.96 -1.84
N GLN A 105 2.48 -11.07 -2.26
CA GLN A 105 2.00 -11.91 -3.35
C GLN A 105 0.94 -12.90 -2.85
N LEU A 106 0.14 -13.43 -3.77
CA LEU A 106 -0.79 -14.52 -3.45
C LEU A 106 -0.04 -15.67 -2.77
N ASN A 107 -0.61 -16.23 -1.70
CA ASN A 107 0.07 -17.27 -0.91
C ASN A 107 0.52 -18.45 -1.76
N ARG A 108 -0.28 -18.85 -2.76
CA ARG A 108 0.08 -19.94 -3.69
C ARG A 108 1.27 -19.61 -4.60
N MET A 109 1.64 -18.33 -4.73
CA MET A 109 2.72 -17.88 -5.61
C MET A 109 4.07 -17.90 -4.93
N GLY A 110 4.11 -17.92 -3.59
CA GLY A 110 5.34 -17.80 -2.83
C GLY A 110 6.04 -16.46 -3.08
N ASP A 111 7.35 -16.44 -2.84
CA ASP A 111 8.15 -15.22 -2.98
C ASP A 111 8.79 -15.15 -4.39
N ARG A 112 7.97 -15.07 -5.41
CA ARG A 112 8.45 -14.88 -6.78
C ARG A 112 8.91 -13.45 -6.98
N ARG A 113 10.03 -13.28 -7.70
CA ARG A 113 10.67 -11.98 -7.90
C ARG A 113 9.98 -11.07 -8.91
N VAL A 114 9.06 -11.61 -9.71
CA VAL A 114 8.44 -10.86 -10.81
C VAL A 114 6.94 -10.75 -10.58
N GLN A 115 6.46 -9.52 -10.54
CA GLN A 115 5.03 -9.23 -10.63
C GLN A 115 4.68 -9.06 -12.11
N PRO A 116 3.85 -9.94 -12.70
CA PRO A 116 3.69 -10.00 -14.15
C PRO A 116 2.88 -8.83 -14.73
N SER A 117 2.06 -8.16 -13.91
CA SER A 117 1.14 -7.13 -14.40
C SER A 117 0.49 -6.39 -13.22
N ASN A 118 -0.41 -5.47 -13.52
CA ASN A 118 -1.34 -4.87 -12.56
C ASN A 118 -2.45 -5.89 -12.24
N TRP A 119 -2.23 -6.74 -11.29
CA TRP A 119 -3.03 -7.94 -11.02
C TRP A 119 -3.99 -7.80 -9.84
N THR A 120 -3.95 -6.69 -9.09
CA THR A 120 -4.79 -6.49 -7.93
C THR A 120 -6.17 -5.94 -8.31
N ASN A 121 -7.08 -5.87 -7.34
CA ASN A 121 -8.39 -5.23 -7.50
C ASN A 121 -8.43 -3.80 -6.93
N GLY A 122 -7.27 -3.12 -6.91
CA GLY A 122 -7.12 -1.78 -6.38
C GLY A 122 -6.12 -1.66 -5.22
N CYS A 123 -5.69 -2.78 -4.65
CA CYS A 123 -4.64 -2.83 -3.66
C CYS A 123 -3.27 -2.51 -4.26
N ILE A 124 -2.30 -2.28 -3.40
CA ILE A 124 -0.92 -1.97 -3.75
C ILE A 124 -0.08 -3.19 -3.39
N ALA A 125 0.47 -3.89 -4.38
CA ALA A 125 1.21 -5.14 -4.16
C ALA A 125 2.71 -4.96 -4.33
N VAL A 126 3.46 -5.58 -3.42
CA VAL A 126 4.94 -5.67 -3.45
C VAL A 126 5.35 -7.14 -3.33
N LEU A 127 6.63 -7.42 -3.49
CA LEU A 127 7.17 -8.77 -3.25
C LEU A 127 7.14 -9.08 -1.75
N ASN A 128 7.13 -10.37 -1.38
CA ASN A 128 7.00 -10.77 0.02
C ASN A 128 8.13 -10.24 0.91
N HIS A 129 9.38 -10.30 0.44
CA HIS A 129 10.50 -9.78 1.22
C HIS A 129 10.45 -8.26 1.36
N GLU A 130 9.91 -7.55 0.35
CA GLU A 130 9.67 -6.12 0.42
C GLU A 130 8.55 -5.81 1.43
N MET A 131 7.51 -6.65 1.45
CA MET A 131 6.42 -6.52 2.41
C MET A 131 6.91 -6.67 3.85
N ASP A 132 7.87 -7.57 4.10
CA ASP A 132 8.49 -7.71 5.42
C ASP A 132 9.21 -6.43 5.84
N GLU A 133 9.94 -5.80 4.94
CA GLU A 133 10.62 -4.53 5.21
C GLU A 133 9.61 -3.41 5.54
N ILE A 134 8.57 -3.28 4.74
CA ILE A 134 7.52 -2.27 4.93
C ILE A 134 6.78 -2.52 6.25
N TRP A 135 6.44 -3.77 6.54
CA TRP A 135 5.78 -4.18 7.78
C TRP A 135 6.58 -3.76 9.02
N ASN A 136 7.88 -3.99 8.99
CA ASN A 136 8.76 -3.66 10.12
C ASN A 136 9.05 -2.16 10.25
N ALA A 137 8.94 -1.42 9.15
CA ALA A 137 9.25 0.02 9.12
C ALA A 137 8.09 0.91 9.58
N ILE A 138 6.84 0.42 9.52
CA ILE A 138 5.63 1.22 9.68
C ILE A 138 4.88 0.82 10.95
N GLU A 139 4.47 1.82 11.74
CA GLU A 139 3.56 1.63 12.87
C GLU A 139 2.12 1.97 12.44
N PRO A 140 1.09 1.29 13.02
CA PRO A 140 -0.30 1.71 12.82
C PRO A 140 -0.49 3.19 13.16
N GLY A 141 -1.22 3.89 12.32
CA GLY A 141 -1.40 5.35 12.41
C GLY A 141 -0.49 6.13 11.46
N THR A 142 0.43 5.49 10.78
CA THR A 142 1.31 6.14 9.80
C THR A 142 0.50 6.69 8.63
N PRO A 143 0.70 7.97 8.26
CA PRO A 143 0.04 8.53 7.09
C PRO A 143 0.58 7.97 5.77
N ILE A 144 -0.31 7.87 4.80
CA ILE A 144 0.03 7.52 3.42
C ILE A 144 -0.57 8.57 2.49
N VAL A 145 0.22 9.03 1.53
CA VAL A 145 -0.24 9.90 0.44
C VAL A 145 -0.15 9.12 -0.85
N ILE A 146 -1.26 9.04 -1.57
CA ILE A 146 -1.34 8.33 -2.85
C ILE A 146 -1.57 9.38 -3.93
N GLU A 147 -0.58 9.54 -4.80
CA GLU A 147 -0.58 10.50 -5.89
C GLU A 147 -0.95 9.83 -7.22
N PRO A 148 -1.54 10.60 -8.18
CA PRO A 148 -1.76 10.11 -9.53
C PRO A 148 -0.55 9.54 -10.23
#